data_90d206d92a24a06831dcd9a0f9f7a457
#
_entry.id   90d206d92a24a06831dcd9a0f9f7a457
#
_cell.length_a   1.000
_cell.length_b   1.000
_cell.length_c   1.000
_cell.angle_alpha   90.00
_cell.angle_beta   90.00
_cell.angle_gamma   90.00
#
_symmetry.space_group_name_H-M   'P 1'
#
loop_
_entity.id
_entity.type
_entity.pdbx_description
1 polymer ?
#
loop_
_entity_poly.entity_id
_entity_poly.type
_entity_poly.pdbx_seq_one_letter_code
_entity_poly.pdbx_strand_id
1 'polypeptide(L)'
;MRPTASRHVFDAAFTLDDAQAAAADMLSTPGDRGVYLWGPVGRGKTWLLDSYFAAADTTAKKRVHFHSFFRDLHAAYFRHGFSIDAAIDDVLSTGSAPAALLCFDEFHVHDIGDARLITRMLDALFARGIVLVVTSNYAPDDLLPNPLFHPAFVPTIEKLKKCLDVVRVDGPVDYRAAGASGSRFASGTWTVGPVSGGRTFAELCCAARSTGDYLEMVQKAPQLTITDIPALASVDEFAAQRFANLVDVLYDLDVRTEFHSVVPLTEFAVGCTGLDTDRLISRLSELGSRSRECAADRVRIPGSQ
;
A
#
# COMPACT_ATOMS: atom_id res chain seq x y z
N MET A 1 27.28 5.19 2.21
CA MET A 1 27.29 4.07 1.22
C MET A 1 26.17 3.10 1.56
N ARG A 2 25.33 2.72 0.57
CA ARG A 2 24.20 1.79 0.76
C ARG A 2 24.75 0.38 1.08
N PRO A 3 24.25 -0.29 2.15
CA PRO A 3 24.51 -1.70 2.36
C PRO A 3 24.09 -2.52 1.14
N THR A 4 24.89 -3.52 0.76
CA THR A 4 24.64 -4.33 -0.43
C THR A 4 24.11 -5.72 -0.06
N ALA A 5 23.39 -6.32 -0.98
CA ALA A 5 23.01 -7.73 -0.93
C ALA A 5 23.64 -8.46 -2.12
N SER A 6 24.10 -9.69 -1.88
CA SER A 6 24.61 -10.50 -2.99
C SER A 6 23.52 -10.78 -4.02
N ARG A 7 23.81 -10.65 -5.32
CA ARG A 7 22.85 -10.94 -6.40
C ARG A 7 22.25 -12.35 -6.33
N HIS A 8 23.05 -13.32 -5.87
CA HIS A 8 22.61 -14.71 -5.69
C HIS A 8 21.39 -14.88 -4.77
N VAL A 9 21.14 -13.95 -3.84
CA VAL A 9 19.99 -14.02 -2.94
C VAL A 9 18.67 -13.89 -3.71
N PHE A 10 18.68 -13.12 -4.80
CA PHE A 10 17.52 -12.92 -5.65
C PHE A 10 17.34 -14.04 -6.66
N ASP A 11 18.43 -14.63 -7.16
CA ASP A 11 18.38 -15.70 -8.17
C ASP A 11 18.02 -17.08 -7.60
N ALA A 12 18.20 -17.28 -6.29
CA ALA A 12 18.03 -18.60 -5.66
C ALA A 12 16.57 -19.03 -5.48
N ALA A 13 15.61 -18.10 -5.53
CA ALA A 13 14.20 -18.40 -5.20
C ALA A 13 13.37 -18.80 -6.43
N PHE A 14 13.51 -18.06 -7.54
CA PHE A 14 12.80 -18.31 -8.81
C PHE A 14 13.42 -17.47 -9.95
N THR A 15 13.00 -17.73 -11.19
CA THR A 15 13.41 -16.94 -12.34
C THR A 15 12.78 -15.55 -12.28
N LEU A 16 13.60 -14.51 -12.22
CA LEU A 16 13.18 -13.13 -12.24
C LEU A 16 12.75 -12.71 -13.65
N ASP A 17 11.71 -11.89 -13.75
CA ASP A 17 11.45 -11.15 -14.98
C ASP A 17 12.43 -9.96 -15.13
N ASP A 18 12.44 -9.32 -16.31
CA ASP A 18 13.39 -8.25 -16.63
C ASP A 18 13.31 -7.06 -15.64
N ALA A 19 12.11 -6.71 -15.21
CA ALA A 19 11.90 -5.60 -14.26
C ALA A 19 12.39 -5.96 -12.85
N GLN A 20 12.16 -7.20 -12.41
CA GLN A 20 12.67 -7.71 -11.15
C GLN A 20 14.19 -7.88 -11.21
N ALA A 21 14.75 -8.33 -12.33
CA ALA A 21 16.18 -8.46 -12.52
C ALA A 21 16.87 -7.09 -12.42
N ALA A 22 16.33 -6.06 -13.09
CA ALA A 22 16.84 -4.70 -13.00
C ALA A 22 16.80 -4.14 -11.56
N ALA A 23 15.70 -4.40 -10.83
CA ALA A 23 15.58 -4.01 -9.43
C ALA A 23 16.58 -4.75 -8.52
N ALA A 24 16.77 -6.05 -8.72
CA ALA A 24 17.72 -6.86 -7.99
C ALA A 24 19.19 -6.42 -8.28
N ASP A 25 19.51 -6.08 -9.53
CA ASP A 25 20.81 -5.52 -9.91
C ASP A 25 21.08 -4.19 -9.21
N MET A 26 20.06 -3.30 -9.18
CA MET A 26 20.15 -2.03 -8.46
C MET A 26 20.41 -2.24 -6.96
N LEU A 27 19.70 -3.16 -6.33
CA LEU A 27 19.85 -3.47 -4.90
C LEU A 27 21.19 -4.14 -4.57
N SER A 28 21.77 -4.86 -5.53
CA SER A 28 23.07 -5.56 -5.39
C SER A 28 24.25 -4.66 -5.68
N THR A 29 24.08 -3.57 -6.40
CA THR A 29 25.15 -2.67 -6.81
C THR A 29 25.45 -1.67 -5.69
N PRO A 30 26.74 -1.48 -5.29
CA PRO A 30 27.10 -0.43 -4.35
C PRO A 30 26.71 0.95 -4.84
N GLY A 31 26.22 1.79 -3.93
CA GLY A 31 25.79 3.16 -4.25
C GLY A 31 25.66 4.02 -3.00
N ASP A 32 25.50 5.33 -3.19
CA ASP A 32 25.29 6.29 -2.09
C ASP A 32 23.82 6.67 -1.92
N ARG A 33 23.00 6.30 -2.88
CA ARG A 33 21.55 6.61 -2.89
C ARG A 33 20.78 5.40 -2.37
N GLY A 34 19.62 5.67 -1.74
CA GLY A 34 18.63 4.65 -1.45
C GLY A 34 17.94 4.12 -2.73
N VAL A 35 16.90 3.31 -2.58
CA VAL A 35 16.15 2.78 -3.72
C VAL A 35 14.63 2.94 -3.49
N TYR A 36 13.93 3.37 -4.52
CA TYR A 36 12.47 3.47 -4.57
C TYR A 36 11.94 2.48 -5.59
N LEU A 37 11.42 1.33 -5.13
CA LEU A 37 10.80 0.31 -5.96
C LEU A 37 9.31 0.59 -6.10
N TRP A 38 8.83 0.82 -7.32
CA TRP A 38 7.41 1.10 -7.53
C TRP A 38 6.81 0.32 -8.69
N GLY A 39 5.49 0.17 -8.68
CA GLY A 39 4.77 -0.52 -9.74
C GLY A 39 3.50 -1.18 -9.21
N PRO A 40 2.73 -1.85 -10.08
CA PRO A 40 1.47 -2.49 -9.72
C PRO A 40 1.62 -3.50 -8.58
N VAL A 41 0.52 -3.78 -7.91
CA VAL A 41 0.45 -4.82 -6.86
C VAL A 41 0.76 -6.19 -7.49
N GLY A 42 1.31 -7.11 -6.68
CA GLY A 42 1.58 -8.49 -7.12
C GLY A 42 2.87 -8.68 -7.92
N ARG A 43 3.67 -7.65 -8.16
CA ARG A 43 4.90 -7.71 -8.97
C ARG A 43 6.18 -8.10 -8.20
N GLY A 44 6.05 -8.56 -6.96
CA GLY A 44 7.20 -9.05 -6.18
C GLY A 44 8.03 -7.97 -5.49
N LYS A 45 7.57 -6.71 -5.41
CA LYS A 45 8.29 -5.60 -4.75
C LYS A 45 8.63 -5.90 -3.30
N THR A 46 7.66 -6.35 -2.52
CA THR A 46 7.84 -6.71 -1.10
C THR A 46 8.84 -7.87 -0.96
N TRP A 47 8.78 -8.87 -1.84
CA TRP A 47 9.74 -9.96 -1.86
C TRP A 47 11.18 -9.48 -2.16
N LEU A 48 11.36 -8.58 -3.12
CA LEU A 48 12.66 -7.95 -3.41
C LEU A 48 13.19 -7.19 -2.19
N LEU A 49 12.33 -6.41 -1.52
CA LEU A 49 12.66 -5.69 -0.30
C LEU A 49 13.08 -6.63 0.82
N ASP A 50 12.31 -7.70 1.07
CA ASP A 50 12.56 -8.67 2.13
C ASP A 50 13.86 -9.45 1.89
N SER A 51 14.10 -9.87 0.65
CA SER A 51 15.33 -10.53 0.24
C SER A 51 16.54 -9.61 0.43
N TYR A 52 16.44 -8.36 0.01
CA TYR A 52 17.46 -7.34 0.24
C TYR A 52 17.71 -7.12 1.73
N PHE A 53 16.65 -6.91 2.50
CA PHE A 53 16.77 -6.66 3.93
C PHE A 53 17.43 -7.82 4.67
N ALA A 54 17.07 -9.06 4.34
CA ALA A 54 17.68 -10.24 4.95
C ALA A 54 19.18 -10.31 4.68
N ALA A 55 19.60 -10.02 3.44
CA ALA A 55 20.97 -10.18 2.96
C ALA A 55 21.88 -8.95 3.12
N ALA A 56 21.30 -7.77 3.40
CA ALA A 56 22.08 -6.54 3.56
C ALA A 56 23.15 -6.68 4.66
N ASP A 57 24.38 -6.31 4.34
CA ASP A 57 25.61 -6.47 5.12
C ASP A 57 25.73 -5.48 6.31
N THR A 58 24.64 -5.26 7.01
CA THR A 58 24.56 -4.41 8.21
C THR A 58 23.64 -5.00 9.25
N THR A 59 23.97 -4.81 10.53
CA THR A 59 23.10 -5.14 11.66
C THR A 59 22.24 -3.94 12.10
N ALA A 60 22.66 -2.71 11.74
CA ALA A 60 21.93 -1.46 12.04
C ALA A 60 20.84 -1.22 10.98
N LYS A 61 19.89 -2.15 10.88
CA LYS A 61 18.82 -2.11 9.88
C LYS A 61 17.45 -2.33 10.50
N LYS A 62 16.45 -1.64 9.96
CA LYS A 62 15.05 -1.78 10.36
C LYS A 62 14.14 -1.91 9.13
N ARG A 63 13.24 -2.89 9.15
CA ARG A 63 12.18 -3.06 8.15
C ARG A 63 10.84 -2.93 8.81
N VAL A 64 10.00 -2.07 8.27
CA VAL A 64 8.66 -1.79 8.79
C VAL A 64 7.69 -1.49 7.64
N HIS A 65 6.41 -1.72 7.87
CA HIS A 65 5.37 -1.14 7.01
C HIS A 65 5.31 0.37 7.27
N PHE A 66 5.32 1.16 6.19
CA PHE A 66 5.38 2.61 6.28
C PHE A 66 4.29 3.18 7.18
N HIS A 67 3.07 2.70 7.04
CA HIS A 67 1.95 3.19 7.84
C HIS A 67 2.13 2.94 9.34
N SER A 68 2.58 1.74 9.74
CA SER A 68 2.82 1.43 11.16
C SER A 68 3.92 2.32 11.72
N PHE A 69 5.01 2.50 10.97
CA PHE A 69 6.08 3.40 11.35
C PHE A 69 5.59 4.85 11.49
N PHE A 70 4.78 5.32 10.55
CA PHE A 70 4.27 6.69 10.55
C PHE A 70 3.32 6.97 11.72
N ARG A 71 2.46 6.00 12.06
CA ARG A 71 1.62 6.06 13.27
C ARG A 71 2.49 6.17 14.54
N ASP A 72 3.51 5.34 14.66
CA ASP A 72 4.40 5.34 15.82
C ASP A 72 5.21 6.64 15.89
N LEU A 73 5.62 7.19 14.73
CA LEU A 73 6.26 8.50 14.60
C LEU A 73 5.33 9.62 15.06
N HIS A 74 4.06 9.60 14.65
CA HIS A 74 3.05 10.56 15.11
C HIS A 74 2.93 10.55 16.64
N ALA A 75 2.79 9.37 17.24
CA ALA A 75 2.70 9.22 18.70
C ALA A 75 3.98 9.73 19.40
N ALA A 76 5.15 9.41 18.87
CA ALA A 76 6.44 9.91 19.36
C ALA A 76 6.56 11.43 19.23
N TYR A 77 6.15 11.98 18.09
CA TYR A 77 6.18 13.42 17.82
C TYR A 77 5.36 14.22 18.84
N PHE A 78 4.17 13.72 19.22
CA PHE A 78 3.39 14.31 20.32
C PHE A 78 4.07 14.15 21.67
N ARG A 79 4.58 12.95 22.00
CA ARG A 79 5.27 12.70 23.28
C ARG A 79 6.49 13.61 23.49
N HIS A 80 7.22 13.90 22.42
CA HIS A 80 8.44 14.73 22.45
C HIS A 80 8.20 16.20 22.14
N GLY A 81 6.98 16.72 22.38
CA GLY A 81 6.67 18.16 22.24
C GLY A 81 6.88 18.68 20.83
N PHE A 82 6.51 17.90 19.80
CA PHE A 82 6.64 18.22 18.39
C PHE A 82 8.09 18.35 17.88
N SER A 83 9.03 17.68 18.52
CA SER A 83 10.41 17.53 18.05
C SER A 83 10.51 16.33 17.11
N ILE A 84 10.77 16.60 15.81
CA ILE A 84 10.91 15.52 14.82
C ILE A 84 12.17 14.69 15.08
N ASP A 85 13.25 15.33 15.52
CA ASP A 85 14.51 14.64 15.79
C ASP A 85 14.37 13.65 16.95
N ALA A 86 13.79 14.08 18.07
CA ALA A 86 13.54 13.22 19.22
C ALA A 86 12.53 12.09 18.89
N ALA A 87 11.53 12.38 18.06
CA ALA A 87 10.56 11.37 17.63
C ALA A 87 11.23 10.30 16.74
N ILE A 88 12.10 10.71 15.83
CA ILE A 88 12.83 9.78 14.96
C ILE A 88 13.81 8.94 15.79
N ASP A 89 14.51 9.54 16.75
CA ASP A 89 15.40 8.79 17.64
C ASP A 89 14.63 7.74 18.45
N ASP A 90 13.43 8.06 18.90
CA ASP A 90 12.53 7.13 19.60
C ASP A 90 12.12 5.95 18.71
N VAL A 91 11.58 6.23 17.51
CA VAL A 91 11.05 5.18 16.63
C VAL A 91 12.13 4.38 15.89
N LEU A 92 13.34 4.92 15.73
CA LEU A 92 14.46 4.23 15.10
C LEU A 92 15.34 3.44 16.07
N SER A 93 15.07 3.55 17.38
CA SER A 93 15.82 2.80 18.39
C SER A 93 15.73 1.30 18.12
N THR A 94 16.82 0.69 17.69
CA THR A 94 16.98 -0.75 17.49
C THR A 94 18.07 -1.27 18.43
N GLY A 95 17.74 -1.41 19.72
CA GLY A 95 18.73 -1.82 20.73
C GLY A 95 19.77 -0.73 21.00
N SER A 96 21.07 -1.03 20.81
CA SER A 96 22.19 -0.14 21.21
C SER A 96 22.67 0.85 20.15
N ALA A 97 22.16 0.81 18.92
CA ALA A 97 22.57 1.72 17.84
C ALA A 97 21.39 2.19 16.98
N PRO A 98 21.41 3.43 16.45
CA PRO A 98 20.40 3.89 15.50
C PRO A 98 20.50 3.11 14.19
N ALA A 99 19.36 2.93 13.50
CA ALA A 99 19.34 2.27 12.20
C ALA A 99 20.08 3.10 11.14
N ALA A 100 20.99 2.47 10.41
CA ALA A 100 21.67 3.06 9.25
C ALA A 100 20.94 2.75 7.93
N LEU A 101 20.15 1.66 7.91
CA LEU A 101 19.30 1.25 6.81
C LEU A 101 17.85 1.14 7.30
N LEU A 102 16.94 1.82 6.60
CA LEU A 102 15.51 1.77 6.85
C LEU A 102 14.77 1.30 5.61
N CYS A 103 14.08 0.19 5.72
CA CYS A 103 13.27 -0.38 4.67
C CYS A 103 11.78 -0.13 4.96
N PHE A 104 11.12 0.65 4.10
CA PHE A 104 9.68 0.87 4.16
C PHE A 104 8.96 0.02 3.14
N ASP A 105 8.04 -0.79 3.60
CA ASP A 105 7.07 -1.45 2.72
C ASP A 105 5.80 -0.61 2.61
N GLU A 106 5.22 -0.56 1.40
CA GLU A 106 3.98 0.14 1.09
C GLU A 106 4.01 1.65 1.38
N PHE A 107 5.08 2.33 0.95
CA PHE A 107 5.18 3.78 1.09
C PHE A 107 4.14 4.49 0.22
N HIS A 108 3.36 5.36 0.84
CA HIS A 108 2.35 6.18 0.15
C HIS A 108 2.07 7.48 0.91
N VAL A 109 1.54 8.49 0.22
CA VAL A 109 1.11 9.77 0.78
C VAL A 109 -0.20 10.17 0.12
N HIS A 110 -1.27 10.19 0.90
CA HIS A 110 -2.61 10.52 0.39
C HIS A 110 -3.24 11.73 1.08
N ASP A 111 -2.87 11.98 2.35
CA ASP A 111 -3.45 13.04 3.16
C ASP A 111 -2.49 14.23 3.30
N ILE A 112 -3.02 15.46 3.17
CA ILE A 112 -2.23 16.69 3.32
C ILE A 112 -1.73 16.90 4.76
N GLY A 113 -2.50 16.47 5.75
CA GLY A 113 -2.12 16.54 7.15
C GLY A 113 -0.85 15.74 7.42
N ASP A 114 -0.75 14.57 6.82
CA ASP A 114 0.40 13.68 6.92
C ASP A 114 1.59 14.18 6.09
N ALA A 115 1.35 14.77 4.92
CA ALA A 115 2.38 15.18 3.98
C ALA A 115 3.45 16.10 4.60
N ARG A 116 3.06 17.03 5.49
CA ARG A 116 4.00 17.92 6.18
C ARG A 116 4.91 17.18 7.15
N LEU A 117 4.38 16.23 7.89
CA LEU A 117 5.18 15.43 8.83
C LEU A 117 6.08 14.46 8.07
N ILE A 118 5.58 13.87 6.97
CA ILE A 118 6.38 13.03 6.07
C ILE A 118 7.55 13.81 5.48
N THR A 119 7.34 15.04 5.00
CA THR A 119 8.41 15.90 4.52
C THR A 119 9.48 16.10 5.59
N ARG A 120 9.09 16.49 6.81
CA ARG A 120 10.04 16.69 7.92
C ARG A 120 10.77 15.41 8.33
N MET A 121 10.04 14.29 8.33
CA MET A 121 10.63 12.97 8.57
C MET A 121 11.70 12.63 7.53
N LEU A 122 11.38 12.76 6.24
CA LEU A 122 12.33 12.46 5.16
C LEU A 122 13.56 13.38 5.23
N ASP A 123 13.35 14.68 5.50
CA ASP A 123 14.44 15.65 5.68
C ASP A 123 15.39 15.22 6.80
N ALA A 124 14.84 14.84 7.94
CA ALA A 124 15.62 14.42 9.09
C ALA A 124 16.32 13.06 8.88
N LEU A 125 15.68 12.11 8.17
CA LEU A 125 16.30 10.82 7.82
C LEU A 125 17.49 11.02 6.87
N PHE A 126 17.33 11.83 5.82
CA PHE A 126 18.39 12.13 4.88
C PHE A 126 19.54 12.93 5.52
N ALA A 127 19.23 13.91 6.38
CA ALA A 127 20.24 14.66 7.12
C ALA A 127 21.10 13.78 8.03
N ARG A 128 20.56 12.69 8.54
CA ARG A 128 21.26 11.68 9.35
C ARG A 128 22.05 10.67 8.50
N GLY A 129 21.97 10.75 7.17
CA GLY A 129 22.59 9.78 6.26
C GLY A 129 21.97 8.38 6.32
N ILE A 130 20.74 8.26 6.81
CA ILE A 130 20.03 6.99 6.82
C ILE A 130 19.67 6.60 5.38
N VAL A 131 20.07 5.42 4.99
CA VAL A 131 19.72 4.86 3.67
C VAL A 131 18.28 4.37 3.70
N LEU A 132 17.48 4.82 2.74
CA LEU A 132 16.10 4.37 2.57
C LEU A 132 16.00 3.39 1.39
N VAL A 133 15.31 2.27 1.61
CA VAL A 133 14.82 1.41 0.53
C VAL A 133 13.33 1.24 0.72
N VAL A 134 12.55 1.65 -0.27
CA VAL A 134 11.09 1.69 -0.14
C VAL A 134 10.41 0.93 -1.26
N THR A 135 9.28 0.30 -0.96
CA THR A 135 8.33 -0.19 -1.97
C THR A 135 7.12 0.71 -2.02
N SER A 136 6.54 0.90 -3.19
CA SER A 136 5.32 1.68 -3.39
C SER A 136 4.48 1.12 -4.55
N ASN A 137 3.18 1.32 -4.49
CA ASN A 137 2.30 1.10 -5.63
C ASN A 137 2.20 2.33 -6.53
N TYR A 138 2.82 3.44 -6.13
CA TYR A 138 2.77 4.74 -6.81
C TYR A 138 4.15 5.17 -7.27
N ALA A 139 4.22 5.78 -8.46
CA ALA A 139 5.41 6.53 -8.83
C ALA A 139 5.63 7.70 -7.85
N PRO A 140 6.86 8.19 -7.67
CA PRO A 140 7.09 9.35 -6.82
C PRO A 140 6.21 10.56 -7.22
N ASP A 141 5.97 10.75 -8.51
CA ASP A 141 5.16 11.85 -9.04
C ASP A 141 3.65 11.70 -8.77
N ASP A 142 3.19 10.51 -8.41
CA ASP A 142 1.80 10.22 -8.08
C ASP A 142 1.51 10.31 -6.57
N LEU A 143 2.51 10.64 -5.76
CA LEU A 143 2.32 10.85 -4.32
C LEU A 143 1.51 12.13 -4.05
N LEU A 144 0.59 12.07 -3.08
CA LEU A 144 -0.37 13.13 -2.74
C LEU A 144 -1.15 13.60 -3.98
N PRO A 145 -1.99 12.74 -4.58
CA PRO A 145 -2.58 12.97 -5.90
C PRO A 145 -3.62 14.09 -5.95
N ASN A 146 -4.08 14.63 -4.81
CA ASN A 146 -5.05 15.73 -4.78
C ASN A 146 -4.47 16.98 -5.45
N PRO A 147 -5.07 17.48 -6.56
CA PRO A 147 -4.52 18.58 -7.35
C PRO A 147 -4.32 19.91 -6.58
N LEU A 148 -5.10 20.12 -5.50
CA LEU A 148 -4.97 21.31 -4.65
C LEU A 148 -3.71 21.28 -3.79
N PHE A 149 -3.24 20.09 -3.41
CA PHE A 149 -2.16 19.91 -2.45
C PHE A 149 -0.89 19.36 -3.06
N HIS A 150 -1.00 18.66 -4.19
CA HIS A 150 0.14 18.09 -4.90
C HIS A 150 1.26 19.10 -5.16
N PRO A 151 1.00 20.35 -5.64
CA PRO A 151 2.07 21.31 -5.87
C PRO A 151 2.90 21.64 -4.63
N ALA A 152 2.31 21.59 -3.44
CA ALA A 152 3.03 21.83 -2.19
C ALA A 152 3.96 20.65 -1.80
N PHE A 153 3.72 19.46 -2.34
CA PHE A 153 4.50 18.25 -2.07
C PHE A 153 5.59 17.98 -3.13
N VAL A 154 5.50 18.61 -4.31
CA VAL A 154 6.50 18.48 -5.40
C VAL A 154 7.96 18.64 -4.92
N PRO A 155 8.31 19.63 -4.06
CA PRO A 155 9.69 19.74 -3.56
C PRO A 155 10.16 18.48 -2.80
N THR A 156 9.25 17.80 -2.08
CA THR A 156 9.56 16.54 -1.38
C THR A 156 9.73 15.39 -2.37
N ILE A 157 8.91 15.33 -3.42
CA ILE A 157 9.04 14.37 -4.52
C ILE A 157 10.39 14.51 -5.19
N GLU A 158 10.80 15.72 -5.55
CA GLU A 158 12.11 16.00 -6.17
C GLU A 158 13.26 15.60 -5.24
N LYS A 159 13.12 15.82 -3.95
CA LYS A 159 14.10 15.38 -2.96
C LYS A 159 14.19 13.85 -2.89
N LEU A 160 13.05 13.15 -2.89
CA LEU A 160 13.01 11.68 -2.98
C LEU A 160 13.76 11.20 -4.21
N LYS A 161 13.45 11.72 -5.41
CA LYS A 161 14.12 11.37 -6.66
C LYS A 161 15.61 11.68 -6.66
N LYS A 162 16.04 12.71 -5.94
CA LYS A 162 17.46 13.05 -5.78
C LYS A 162 18.20 12.08 -4.85
N CYS A 163 17.56 11.64 -3.78
CA CYS A 163 18.16 10.79 -2.74
C CYS A 163 17.99 9.30 -3.01
N LEU A 164 17.02 8.90 -3.82
CA LEU A 164 16.71 7.49 -4.13
C LEU A 164 16.82 7.22 -5.63
N ASP A 165 17.34 6.06 -6.00
CA ASP A 165 17.26 5.52 -7.35
C ASP A 165 15.85 4.94 -7.55
N VAL A 166 15.12 5.46 -8.55
CA VAL A 166 13.73 5.08 -8.80
C VAL A 166 13.69 3.94 -9.82
N VAL A 167 13.15 2.79 -9.42
CA VAL A 167 13.08 1.58 -10.25
C VAL A 167 11.63 1.12 -10.33
N ARG A 168 11.15 0.94 -11.56
CA ARG A 168 9.83 0.41 -11.84
C ARG A 168 9.86 -1.12 -11.89
N VAL A 169 8.95 -1.77 -11.16
CA VAL A 169 8.78 -3.22 -11.11
C VAL A 169 7.38 -3.54 -11.62
N ASP A 170 7.26 -3.75 -12.93
CA ASP A 170 5.97 -3.92 -13.62
C ASP A 170 5.95 -5.12 -14.60
N GLY A 171 6.72 -6.16 -14.28
CA GLY A 171 6.77 -7.39 -15.05
C GLY A 171 5.37 -7.95 -15.38
N PRO A 172 5.24 -8.81 -16.39
CA PRO A 172 3.93 -9.26 -16.92
C PRO A 172 3.18 -10.18 -15.96
N VAL A 173 3.86 -10.79 -14.98
CA VAL A 173 3.28 -11.81 -14.10
C VAL A 173 2.81 -11.20 -12.80
N ASP A 174 1.53 -11.40 -12.47
CA ASP A 174 1.03 -11.17 -11.13
C ASP A 174 1.28 -12.44 -10.29
N TYR A 175 2.28 -12.36 -9.43
CA TYR A 175 2.68 -13.51 -8.58
C TYR A 175 1.65 -13.85 -7.52
N ARG A 176 0.73 -12.96 -7.16
CA ARG A 176 -0.41 -13.27 -6.28
C ARG A 176 -1.42 -14.16 -7.02
N ALA A 177 -1.61 -13.92 -8.31
CA ALA A 177 -2.49 -14.73 -9.15
C ALA A 177 -1.87 -16.09 -9.53
N ALA A 178 -0.53 -16.16 -9.62
CA ALA A 178 0.21 -17.38 -9.95
C ALA A 178 0.46 -18.29 -8.73
N GLY A 179 0.39 -17.76 -7.51
CA GLY A 179 0.48 -18.55 -6.28
C GLY A 179 -0.79 -19.36 -6.04
N ALA A 180 -0.66 -20.50 -5.34
CA ALA A 180 -1.75 -21.46 -5.07
C ALA A 180 -2.91 -20.88 -4.22
N SER A 181 -2.80 -19.68 -3.67
CA SER A 181 -3.89 -18.90 -3.08
C SER A 181 -4.02 -17.59 -3.82
N GLY A 182 -5.02 -17.47 -4.68
CA GLY A 182 -5.35 -16.19 -5.31
C GLY A 182 -5.66 -15.10 -4.28
N SER A 183 -5.67 -13.82 -4.71
CA SER A 183 -5.99 -12.68 -3.87
C SER A 183 -7.25 -12.95 -3.03
N ARG A 184 -7.12 -12.78 -1.72
CA ARG A 184 -8.25 -12.91 -0.79
C ARG A 184 -9.24 -11.77 -1.02
N PHE A 185 -8.76 -10.53 -1.29
CA PHE A 185 -9.59 -9.40 -1.65
C PHE A 185 -10.40 -9.72 -2.91
N ALA A 186 -9.76 -10.20 -3.98
CA ALA A 186 -10.44 -10.60 -5.21
C ALA A 186 -11.46 -11.74 -5.04
N SER A 187 -11.33 -12.54 -3.97
CA SER A 187 -12.34 -13.56 -3.60
C SER A 187 -13.55 -12.99 -2.85
N GLY A 188 -13.54 -11.71 -2.55
CA GLY A 188 -14.67 -10.97 -2.00
C GLY A 188 -15.78 -10.75 -3.03
N THR A 189 -16.85 -10.11 -2.62
CA THR A 189 -18.04 -9.92 -3.47
C THR A 189 -18.59 -8.50 -3.36
N TRP A 190 -19.15 -8.01 -4.46
CA TRP A 190 -20.04 -6.85 -4.47
C TRP A 190 -21.46 -7.30 -4.75
N THR A 191 -22.36 -7.09 -3.80
CA THR A 191 -23.76 -7.56 -3.87
C THR A 191 -24.70 -6.38 -3.66
N VAL A 192 -25.78 -6.32 -4.45
CA VAL A 192 -26.84 -5.34 -4.27
C VAL A 192 -27.93 -5.93 -3.38
N GLY A 193 -28.25 -5.21 -2.31
CA GLY A 193 -29.30 -5.57 -1.39
C GLY A 193 -28.87 -5.64 0.07
N PRO A 194 -29.84 -5.67 0.99
CA PRO A 194 -29.57 -5.72 2.42
C PRO A 194 -29.05 -7.10 2.85
N VAL A 195 -28.19 -7.10 3.86
CA VAL A 195 -27.72 -8.32 4.54
C VAL A 195 -27.80 -8.09 6.05
N SER A 196 -28.00 -9.15 6.80
CA SER A 196 -27.99 -9.09 8.26
C SER A 196 -26.56 -9.31 8.79
N GLY A 197 -26.11 -8.42 9.67
CA GLY A 197 -24.77 -8.47 10.26
C GLY A 197 -23.73 -7.70 9.44
N GLY A 198 -22.49 -7.66 9.93
CA GLY A 198 -21.43 -6.84 9.34
C GLY A 198 -21.36 -5.45 9.97
N ARG A 199 -20.54 -4.58 9.37
CA ARG A 199 -20.41 -3.16 9.76
C ARG A 199 -21.02 -2.27 8.69
N THR A 200 -21.80 -1.29 9.10
CA THR A 200 -22.44 -0.39 8.16
C THR A 200 -21.45 0.64 7.60
N PHE A 201 -21.72 1.13 6.38
CA PHE A 201 -21.00 2.26 5.81
C PHE A 201 -20.98 3.46 6.76
N ALA A 202 -22.11 3.75 7.41
CA ALA A 202 -22.23 4.87 8.33
C ALA A 202 -21.27 4.73 9.54
N GLU A 203 -21.19 3.54 10.14
CA GLU A 203 -20.26 3.27 11.24
C GLU A 203 -18.79 3.43 10.83
N LEU A 204 -18.46 3.05 9.60
CA LEU A 204 -17.08 3.05 9.11
C LEU A 204 -16.67 4.41 8.54
N CYS A 205 -17.56 5.10 7.84
CA CYS A 205 -17.19 6.24 7.01
C CYS A 205 -17.83 7.57 7.43
N CYS A 206 -18.96 7.59 8.19
CA CYS A 206 -19.55 8.84 8.62
C CYS A 206 -18.95 9.38 9.93
N ALA A 207 -18.28 8.54 10.73
CA ALA A 207 -17.50 9.00 11.89
C ALA A 207 -16.07 9.40 11.46
N ALA A 208 -15.45 10.30 12.23
CA ALA A 208 -14.05 10.64 12.02
C ALA A 208 -13.16 9.41 12.29
N ARG A 209 -12.57 8.87 11.24
CA ARG A 209 -11.61 7.76 11.27
C ARG A 209 -10.42 8.08 10.40
N SER A 210 -9.26 7.71 10.87
CA SER A 210 -8.01 7.74 10.13
C SER A 210 -7.77 6.41 9.40
N THR A 211 -6.87 6.39 8.46
CA THR A 211 -6.38 5.15 7.84
C THR A 211 -5.80 4.18 8.89
N GLY A 212 -5.22 4.72 9.98
CA GLY A 212 -4.73 3.94 11.12
C GLY A 212 -5.81 3.13 11.83
N ASP A 213 -6.98 3.73 12.01
CA ASP A 213 -8.12 3.05 12.63
C ASP A 213 -8.60 1.86 11.77
N TYR A 214 -8.56 2.01 10.43
CA TYR A 214 -8.89 0.92 9.51
C TYR A 214 -7.87 -0.21 9.56
N LEU A 215 -6.58 0.09 9.62
CA LEU A 215 -5.53 -0.91 9.73
C LEU A 215 -5.67 -1.72 11.03
N GLU A 216 -5.86 -1.03 12.15
CA GLU A 216 -6.06 -1.71 13.44
C GLU A 216 -7.31 -2.60 13.43
N MET A 217 -8.38 -2.11 12.81
CA MET A 217 -9.62 -2.87 12.67
C MET A 217 -9.42 -4.13 11.83
N VAL A 218 -8.75 -3.99 10.69
CA VAL A 218 -8.55 -5.07 9.73
C VAL A 218 -7.58 -6.14 10.26
N GLN A 219 -6.54 -5.75 10.99
CA GLN A 219 -5.62 -6.69 11.64
C GLN A 219 -6.30 -7.63 12.64
N LYS A 220 -7.45 -7.21 13.20
CA LYS A 220 -8.23 -8.00 14.16
C LYS A 220 -9.30 -8.89 13.50
N ALA A 221 -9.51 -8.75 12.18
CA ALA A 221 -10.58 -9.45 11.47
C ALA A 221 -10.04 -10.16 10.21
N PRO A 222 -10.12 -11.49 10.10
CA PRO A 222 -9.63 -12.23 8.93
C PRO A 222 -10.46 -12.00 7.66
N GLN A 223 -11.67 -11.52 7.82
CA GLN A 223 -12.61 -11.11 6.77
C GLN A 223 -13.52 -10.00 7.28
N LEU A 224 -14.07 -9.20 6.38
CA LEU A 224 -14.96 -8.10 6.70
C LEU A 224 -16.23 -8.17 5.84
N THR A 225 -17.37 -7.81 6.43
CA THR A 225 -18.63 -7.56 5.71
C THR A 225 -19.00 -6.12 5.94
N ILE A 226 -19.19 -5.35 4.86
CA ILE A 226 -19.58 -3.94 4.88
C ILE A 226 -20.97 -3.83 4.28
N THR A 227 -21.90 -3.20 4.99
CA THR A 227 -23.32 -3.12 4.62
C THR A 227 -23.79 -1.69 4.43
N ASP A 228 -24.95 -1.54 3.83
CA ASP A 228 -25.63 -0.27 3.63
C ASP A 228 -24.75 0.76 2.88
N ILE A 229 -23.98 0.29 1.90
CA ILE A 229 -23.11 1.14 1.11
C ILE A 229 -23.97 1.94 0.12
N PRO A 230 -24.05 3.28 0.25
CA PRO A 230 -24.83 4.12 -0.65
C PRO A 230 -24.07 4.40 -1.96
N ALA A 231 -24.71 5.03 -2.94
CA ALA A 231 -24.01 5.65 -4.05
C ALA A 231 -23.09 6.77 -3.54
N LEU A 232 -21.85 6.86 -4.01
CA LEU A 232 -20.86 7.83 -3.51
C LEU A 232 -21.31 9.28 -3.67
N ALA A 233 -22.04 9.60 -4.75
CA ALA A 233 -22.58 10.93 -4.97
C ALA A 233 -23.65 11.36 -3.94
N SER A 234 -24.17 10.43 -3.14
CA SER A 234 -25.18 10.71 -2.12
C SER A 234 -24.63 10.99 -0.72
N VAL A 235 -23.30 10.91 -0.54
CA VAL A 235 -22.64 11.15 0.75
C VAL A 235 -21.73 12.37 0.67
N ASP A 236 -21.30 12.87 1.83
CA ASP A 236 -20.34 13.96 1.87
C ASP A 236 -18.94 13.51 1.39
N GLU A 237 -18.16 14.45 0.90
CA GLU A 237 -16.83 14.20 0.32
C GLU A 237 -15.88 13.50 1.31
N PHE A 238 -15.98 13.83 2.61
CA PHE A 238 -15.12 13.19 3.62
C PHE A 238 -15.51 11.74 3.87
N ALA A 239 -16.81 11.42 3.83
CA ALA A 239 -17.27 10.02 3.95
C ALA A 239 -16.86 9.21 2.71
N ALA A 240 -16.98 9.78 1.51
CA ALA A 240 -16.51 9.16 0.27
C ALA A 240 -15.00 8.90 0.30
N GLN A 241 -14.21 9.90 0.75
CA GLN A 241 -12.76 9.75 0.88
C GLN A 241 -12.39 8.67 1.92
N ARG A 242 -13.08 8.62 3.07
CA ARG A 242 -12.85 7.59 4.07
C ARG A 242 -13.17 6.20 3.55
N PHE A 243 -14.22 6.05 2.74
CA PHE A 243 -14.52 4.77 2.09
C PHE A 243 -13.42 4.36 1.11
N ALA A 244 -12.92 5.28 0.29
CA ALA A 244 -11.79 5.00 -0.61
C ALA A 244 -10.55 4.56 0.19
N ASN A 245 -10.21 5.26 1.27
CA ASN A 245 -9.10 4.89 2.14
C ASN A 245 -9.29 3.50 2.78
N LEU A 246 -10.52 3.16 3.18
CA LEU A 246 -10.84 1.83 3.69
C LEU A 246 -10.64 0.75 2.63
N VAL A 247 -11.14 0.96 1.41
CA VAL A 247 -10.94 0.02 0.29
C VAL A 247 -9.45 -0.14 -0.02
N ASP A 248 -8.69 0.94 0.04
CA ASP A 248 -7.23 0.91 -0.14
C ASP A 248 -6.56 -0.01 0.89
N VAL A 249 -6.90 0.15 2.16
CA VAL A 249 -6.37 -0.70 3.25
C VAL A 249 -6.75 -2.17 3.06
N LEU A 250 -8.01 -2.44 2.70
CA LEU A 250 -8.49 -3.80 2.49
C LEU A 250 -7.80 -4.48 1.30
N TYR A 251 -7.58 -3.73 0.23
CA TYR A 251 -6.89 -4.17 -0.97
C TYR A 251 -5.39 -4.45 -0.68
N ASP A 252 -4.71 -3.49 -0.07
CA ASP A 252 -3.27 -3.57 0.19
C ASP A 252 -2.92 -4.69 1.19
N LEU A 253 -3.80 -4.93 2.18
CA LEU A 253 -3.66 -6.04 3.13
C LEU A 253 -4.25 -7.37 2.64
N ASP A 254 -4.77 -7.39 1.42
CA ASP A 254 -5.37 -8.56 0.79
C ASP A 254 -6.47 -9.21 1.64
N VAL A 255 -7.39 -8.40 2.18
CA VAL A 255 -8.44 -8.85 3.09
C VAL A 255 -9.69 -9.23 2.31
N ARG A 256 -10.16 -10.46 2.47
CA ARG A 256 -11.46 -10.87 1.91
C ARG A 256 -12.58 -10.00 2.46
N THR A 257 -13.30 -9.33 1.57
CA THR A 257 -14.38 -8.42 1.97
C THR A 257 -15.64 -8.64 1.15
N GLU A 258 -16.78 -8.70 1.83
CA GLU A 258 -18.10 -8.74 1.22
C GLU A 258 -18.73 -7.34 1.33
N PHE A 259 -18.98 -6.73 0.18
CA PHE A 259 -19.58 -5.40 0.08
C PHE A 259 -21.05 -5.53 -0.31
N HIS A 260 -21.94 -4.99 0.52
CA HIS A 260 -23.38 -4.93 0.28
C HIS A 260 -23.83 -3.49 0.08
N SER A 261 -24.21 -3.17 -1.14
CA SER A 261 -24.56 -1.82 -1.58
C SER A 261 -26.01 -1.72 -1.98
N VAL A 262 -26.52 -0.49 -1.99
CA VAL A 262 -27.86 -0.17 -2.50
C VAL A 262 -27.87 -0.03 -4.03
N VAL A 263 -26.69 0.08 -4.65
CA VAL A 263 -26.52 0.23 -6.12
C VAL A 263 -25.50 -0.78 -6.66
N PRO A 264 -25.59 -1.16 -7.95
CA PRO A 264 -24.57 -1.96 -8.60
C PRO A 264 -23.25 -1.20 -8.68
N LEU A 265 -22.13 -1.93 -8.75
CA LEU A 265 -20.78 -1.35 -8.81
C LEU A 265 -20.62 -0.36 -10.00
N THR A 266 -21.29 -0.65 -11.12
CA THR A 266 -21.28 0.21 -12.31
C THR A 266 -21.90 1.60 -12.09
N GLU A 267 -22.78 1.75 -11.08
CA GLU A 267 -23.45 3.00 -10.75
C GLU A 267 -22.88 3.65 -9.48
N PHE A 268 -22.04 2.93 -8.75
CA PHE A 268 -21.58 3.30 -7.41
C PHE A 268 -20.88 4.65 -7.35
N ALA A 269 -19.99 4.95 -8.31
CA ALA A 269 -19.21 6.19 -8.36
C ALA A 269 -19.77 7.25 -9.33
N VAL A 270 -20.90 6.99 -9.99
CA VAL A 270 -21.48 7.91 -10.97
C VAL A 270 -21.84 9.24 -10.28
N GLY A 271 -21.34 10.35 -10.87
CA GLY A 271 -21.60 11.71 -10.35
C GLY A 271 -20.75 12.11 -9.15
N CYS A 272 -19.84 11.27 -8.68
CA CYS A 272 -18.88 11.63 -7.64
C CYS A 272 -17.78 12.52 -8.22
N THR A 273 -17.47 13.64 -7.56
CA THR A 273 -16.40 14.58 -7.93
C THR A 273 -15.42 14.74 -6.79
N GLY A 274 -14.17 15.09 -7.08
CA GLY A 274 -13.16 15.36 -6.05
C GLY A 274 -12.46 14.13 -5.46
N LEU A 275 -12.82 12.92 -5.92
CA LEU A 275 -12.22 11.66 -5.50
C LEU A 275 -11.56 10.95 -6.69
N ASP A 276 -10.47 10.23 -6.46
CA ASP A 276 -9.89 9.31 -7.45
C ASP A 276 -10.79 8.07 -7.61
N THR A 277 -11.90 8.26 -8.34
CA THR A 277 -12.90 7.21 -8.59
C THR A 277 -12.37 6.10 -9.47
N ASP A 278 -11.47 6.40 -10.41
CA ASP A 278 -10.93 5.40 -11.35
C ASP A 278 -10.13 4.34 -10.61
N ARG A 279 -9.29 4.76 -9.66
CA ARG A 279 -8.55 3.87 -8.80
C ARG A 279 -9.45 3.03 -7.90
N LEU A 280 -10.44 3.67 -7.26
CA LEU A 280 -11.39 2.99 -6.38
C LEU A 280 -12.17 1.91 -7.14
N ILE A 281 -12.72 2.26 -8.31
CA ILE A 281 -13.46 1.33 -9.16
C ILE A 281 -12.56 0.22 -9.72
N SER A 282 -11.32 0.54 -10.11
CA SER A 282 -10.36 -0.46 -10.58
C SER A 282 -10.15 -1.56 -9.53
N ARG A 283 -9.94 -1.19 -8.26
CA ARG A 283 -9.78 -2.16 -7.15
C ARG A 283 -11.04 -2.97 -6.89
N LEU A 284 -12.20 -2.30 -6.83
CA LEU A 284 -13.48 -2.99 -6.60
C LEU A 284 -13.89 -3.90 -7.78
N SER A 285 -13.44 -3.61 -8.99
CA SER A 285 -13.70 -4.44 -10.17
C SER A 285 -12.97 -5.78 -10.16
N GLU A 286 -11.98 -5.96 -9.29
CA GLU A 286 -11.32 -7.26 -9.08
C GLU A 286 -12.19 -8.24 -8.26
N LEU A 287 -13.22 -7.74 -7.56
CA LEU A 287 -14.11 -8.56 -6.74
C LEU A 287 -14.92 -9.53 -7.63
N GLY A 288 -14.94 -10.79 -7.24
CA GLY A 288 -15.79 -11.80 -7.88
C GLY A 288 -15.42 -12.17 -9.32
N SER A 289 -14.32 -11.65 -9.88
CA SER A 289 -13.88 -11.95 -11.24
C SER A 289 -13.67 -13.45 -11.49
N ARG A 290 -13.39 -14.25 -10.47
CA ARG A 290 -13.27 -15.71 -10.53
C ARG A 290 -14.58 -16.48 -10.45
N SER A 291 -15.67 -15.88 -9.98
CA SER A 291 -16.97 -16.57 -9.89
C SER A 291 -17.62 -16.80 -11.26
N ARG A 292 -17.21 -16.08 -12.31
CA ARG A 292 -17.71 -16.25 -13.67
C ARG A 292 -17.05 -17.41 -14.43
N GLU A 293 -15.79 -17.72 -14.16
CA GLU A 293 -15.10 -18.85 -14.82
C GLU A 293 -15.54 -20.21 -14.27
N CYS A 294 -15.83 -20.35 -12.97
CA CYS A 294 -16.35 -21.59 -12.40
C CYS A 294 -17.79 -21.91 -12.79
N ALA A 295 -18.59 -20.92 -13.22
CA ALA A 295 -19.98 -21.18 -13.65
C ALA A 295 -20.07 -21.61 -15.11
N ALA A 296 -19.11 -21.24 -15.97
CA ALA A 296 -19.07 -21.61 -17.39
C ALA A 296 -18.64 -23.06 -17.63
N ASP A 297 -17.87 -23.65 -16.73
CA ASP A 297 -17.38 -25.03 -16.87
C ASP A 297 -18.34 -26.11 -16.33
N ARG A 298 -19.45 -25.76 -15.70
CA ARG A 298 -20.44 -26.73 -15.17
C ARG A 298 -21.62 -27.03 -16.11
N VAL A 299 -21.62 -26.50 -17.33
CA VAL A 299 -22.68 -26.82 -18.33
C VAL A 299 -22.05 -27.55 -19.53
N ARG A 300 -21.49 -28.73 -19.30
CA ARG A 300 -21.39 -29.78 -20.31
C ARG A 300 -21.87 -31.08 -19.71
N ILE A 301 -23.17 -31.31 -19.82
CA ILE A 301 -23.77 -32.63 -19.67
C ILE A 301 -23.55 -33.35 -20.99
N PRO A 302 -22.93 -34.52 -21.05
CA PRO A 302 -22.96 -35.33 -22.28
C PRO A 302 -24.32 -36.02 -22.32
N GLY A 303 -25.10 -35.60 -23.26
CA GLY A 303 -26.34 -36.31 -23.65
C GLY A 303 -26.04 -37.66 -24.26
N SER A 304 -26.75 -38.63 -23.76
CA SER A 304 -27.08 -39.94 -24.24
C SER A 304 -27.13 -40.14 -25.76
N GLN A 305 -26.47 -41.09 -26.30
CA GLN A 305 -26.93 -42.33 -26.95
C GLN A 305 -25.74 -43.17 -27.40
#